data_ab48baee965d5f2506e4090886233f8e
#
_entry.id   ab48baee965d5f2506e4090886233f8e
#
_cell.length_a   1.000
_cell.length_b   1.000
_cell.length_c   1.000
_cell.angle_alpha   90.00
_cell.angle_beta   90.00
_cell.angle_gamma   90.00
#
_symmetry.space_group_name_H-M   'P 1'
#
loop_
_entity.id
_entity.type
_entity.pdbx_description
1 polymer ?
#
loop_
_entity_poly.entity_id
_entity_poly.type
_entity_poly.pdbx_seq_one_letter_code
_entity_poly.pdbx_strand_id
1 'polypeptide(L)'
;MKRIIGYVNTADLNDMREEDVRALTVINIAFGLIRDGEVVWDAKDARDGMVSIRKSNPELKIVLSVGGWGADGFSQAARTKEGRERFAASALAIVKEYGLDGIDIDWEYPGTSLAGIASDRSDKENYTLLLAELRKTLDAYREGMLVTTAVGGDVYFALQTDMKEASRYLDYVQLMTYDLQGGFQKVTGHHAALYHSEGNLFDACVEKAVNGFANAGVPMEKLILGVPFYSRKWDGVKGAGCRNGLGMEAETVGGYGGDYGELKESWIGKRGFIRYWDEQAKVPYLFDGETFISYEDCESLG
;
A
#
# COMPACT_ATOMS: atom_id res chain seq x y z
N MET A 1 -1.50 17.56 -13.35
CA MET A 1 -0.13 17.35 -12.80
C MET A 1 -0.02 15.88 -12.41
N LYS A 2 1.08 15.18 -12.72
CA LYS A 2 1.30 13.78 -12.30
C LYS A 2 1.42 13.75 -10.78
N ARG A 3 0.71 12.82 -10.11
CA ARG A 3 0.80 12.64 -8.64
C ARG A 3 1.79 11.52 -8.36
N ILE A 4 2.70 11.78 -7.42
CA ILE A 4 3.67 10.81 -6.92
C ILE A 4 3.54 10.82 -5.40
N ILE A 5 3.11 9.70 -4.83
CA ILE A 5 2.85 9.55 -3.40
C ILE A 5 3.86 8.53 -2.84
N GLY A 6 4.57 8.92 -1.80
CA GLY A 6 5.52 8.02 -1.12
C GLY A 6 5.01 7.64 0.27
N TYR A 7 5.07 6.34 0.61
CA TYR A 7 4.93 5.88 1.99
C TYR A 7 6.31 5.87 2.64
N VAL A 8 6.42 6.50 3.79
CA VAL A 8 7.69 6.64 4.52
C VAL A 8 7.44 6.32 6.00
N ASN A 9 8.27 5.44 6.58
CA ASN A 9 8.16 5.16 8.00
C ASN A 9 8.49 6.41 8.81
N THR A 10 7.85 6.56 9.97
CA THR A 10 8.09 7.68 10.89
C THR A 10 9.59 7.85 11.22
N ALA A 11 10.30 6.73 11.43
CA ALA A 11 11.72 6.74 11.74
C ALA A 11 12.63 7.24 10.60
N ASP A 12 12.20 7.08 9.34
CA ASP A 12 13.02 7.36 8.16
C ASP A 12 12.83 8.80 7.63
N LEU A 13 11.93 9.58 8.23
CA LEU A 13 11.65 10.96 7.79
C LEU A 13 12.87 11.89 7.82
N ASN A 14 13.79 11.66 8.76
CA ASN A 14 15.02 12.45 8.88
C ASN A 14 16.07 12.09 7.83
N ASP A 15 15.96 10.92 7.23
CA ASP A 15 16.93 10.38 6.28
C ASP A 15 16.50 10.56 4.81
N MET A 16 15.34 11.20 4.57
CA MET A 16 14.85 11.48 3.24
C MET A 16 15.79 12.42 2.48
N ARG A 17 16.21 12.01 1.29
CA ARG A 17 17.06 12.84 0.43
C ARG A 17 16.23 13.99 -0.19
N GLU A 18 16.84 15.16 -0.33
CA GLU A 18 16.16 16.34 -0.87
C GLU A 18 15.59 16.09 -2.28
N GLU A 19 16.29 15.31 -3.11
CA GLU A 19 15.85 14.96 -4.46
C GLU A 19 14.56 14.11 -4.45
N ASP A 20 14.43 13.16 -3.51
CA ASP A 20 13.22 12.35 -3.36
C ASP A 20 12.05 13.22 -2.87
N VAL A 21 12.28 14.07 -1.88
CA VAL A 21 11.29 15.02 -1.38
C VAL A 21 10.74 15.93 -2.49
N ARG A 22 11.63 16.39 -3.39
CA ARG A 22 11.22 17.25 -4.52
C ARG A 22 10.46 16.51 -5.62
N ALA A 23 10.65 15.20 -5.75
CA ALA A 23 9.94 14.37 -6.72
C ALA A 23 8.51 14.04 -6.28
N LEU A 24 8.23 14.08 -4.97
CA LEU A 24 6.94 13.70 -4.41
C LEU A 24 5.94 14.86 -4.42
N THR A 25 4.66 14.51 -4.52
CA THR A 25 3.53 15.43 -4.34
C THR A 25 2.82 15.24 -3.00
N VAL A 26 2.87 14.02 -2.47
CA VAL A 26 2.32 13.64 -1.15
C VAL A 26 3.30 12.68 -0.49
N ILE A 27 3.45 12.79 0.83
CA ILE A 27 4.05 11.78 1.70
C ILE A 27 2.96 11.25 2.64
N ASN A 28 2.79 9.95 2.69
CA ASN A 28 2.02 9.23 3.69
C ASN A 28 2.99 8.69 4.75
N ILE A 29 2.92 9.23 5.96
CA ILE A 29 3.77 8.78 7.08
C ILE A 29 3.17 7.50 7.65
N ALA A 30 3.91 6.43 7.64
CA ALA A 30 3.53 5.12 8.14
C ALA A 30 4.11 4.90 9.55
N PHE A 31 3.36 4.56 10.59
CA PHE A 31 1.93 4.55 10.65
C PHE A 31 1.44 5.13 11.98
N GLY A 32 0.26 5.78 11.94
CA GLY A 32 -0.55 5.94 13.14
C GLY A 32 -1.29 4.63 13.44
N LEU A 33 -1.61 4.40 14.69
CA LEU A 33 -2.32 3.20 15.16
C LEU A 33 -3.63 3.59 15.85
N ILE A 34 -4.48 2.59 16.13
CA ILE A 34 -5.72 2.79 16.88
C ILE A 34 -5.57 2.15 18.27
N ARG A 35 -5.83 2.91 19.32
CA ARG A 35 -5.88 2.44 20.70
C ARG A 35 -7.14 2.98 21.36
N ASP A 36 -7.95 2.08 21.91
CA ASP A 36 -9.23 2.42 22.59
C ASP A 36 -10.18 3.27 21.73
N GLY A 37 -10.14 3.06 20.40
CA GLY A 37 -10.95 3.76 19.41
C GLY A 37 -10.44 5.15 19.04
N GLU A 38 -9.24 5.53 19.47
CA GLU A 38 -8.57 6.78 19.14
C GLU A 38 -7.33 6.54 18.28
N VAL A 39 -7.08 7.45 17.35
CA VAL A 39 -5.82 7.46 16.59
C VAL A 39 -4.72 7.96 17.50
N VAL A 40 -3.62 7.21 17.56
CA VAL A 40 -2.39 7.56 18.28
C VAL A 40 -1.20 7.48 17.32
N TRP A 41 -0.26 8.38 17.48
CA TRP A 41 0.97 8.39 16.69
C TRP A 41 2.16 8.80 17.53
N ASP A 42 3.19 7.96 17.58
CA ASP A 42 4.47 8.31 18.19
C ASP A 42 5.34 9.05 17.18
N ALA A 43 5.22 10.37 17.17
CA ALA A 43 5.94 11.26 16.28
C ALA A 43 7.18 11.89 16.92
N LYS A 44 7.72 11.30 18.00
CA LYS A 44 8.78 11.91 18.82
C LYS A 44 9.97 12.39 17.99
N ASP A 45 10.39 11.60 16.98
CA ASP A 45 11.56 11.88 16.14
C ASP A 45 11.18 12.41 14.74
N ALA A 46 9.88 12.62 14.45
CA ALA A 46 9.39 13.02 13.13
C ALA A 46 9.43 14.53 12.87
N ARG A 47 9.45 15.37 13.92
CA ARG A 47 9.27 16.83 13.80
C ARG A 47 10.35 17.48 12.93
N ASP A 48 11.61 17.15 13.18
CA ASP A 48 12.75 17.77 12.45
C ASP A 48 12.73 17.33 10.97
N GLY A 49 12.41 16.06 10.70
CA GLY A 49 12.23 15.55 9.35
C GLY A 49 11.12 16.28 8.60
N MET A 50 9.95 16.46 9.21
CA MET A 50 8.84 17.22 8.60
C MET A 50 9.20 18.67 8.32
N VAL A 51 9.94 19.35 9.22
CA VAL A 51 10.44 20.71 9.00
C VAL A 51 11.39 20.75 7.79
N SER A 52 12.33 19.81 7.70
CA SER A 52 13.26 19.68 6.57
C SER A 52 12.52 19.44 5.25
N ILE A 53 11.56 18.51 5.26
CA ILE A 53 10.71 18.18 4.11
C ILE A 53 9.96 19.41 3.60
N ARG A 54 9.28 20.15 4.48
CA ARG A 54 8.55 21.38 4.10
C ARG A 54 9.45 22.49 3.60
N LYS A 55 10.70 22.57 4.10
CA LYS A 55 11.68 23.51 3.60
C LYS A 55 12.15 23.18 2.18
N SER A 56 12.36 21.88 1.90
CA SER A 56 12.82 21.38 0.60
C SER A 56 11.73 21.42 -0.48
N ASN A 57 10.46 21.19 -0.08
CA ASN A 57 9.31 21.22 -0.98
C ASN A 57 8.07 21.78 -0.24
N PRO A 58 7.84 23.11 -0.25
CA PRO A 58 6.71 23.74 0.44
C PRO A 58 5.32 23.30 -0.05
N GLU A 59 5.23 22.83 -1.30
CA GLU A 59 3.95 22.38 -1.91
C GLU A 59 3.61 20.92 -1.58
N LEU A 60 4.56 20.17 -1.03
CA LEU A 60 4.38 18.76 -0.67
C LEU A 60 3.34 18.63 0.44
N LYS A 61 2.39 17.73 0.25
CA LYS A 61 1.41 17.37 1.26
C LYS A 61 1.95 16.28 2.18
N ILE A 62 1.81 16.48 3.48
CA ILE A 62 2.21 15.50 4.51
C ILE A 62 0.95 14.95 5.17
N VAL A 63 0.73 13.66 5.03
CA VAL A 63 -0.46 12.94 5.48
C VAL A 63 -0.04 11.86 6.47
N LEU A 64 -0.80 11.61 7.53
CA LEU A 64 -0.58 10.45 8.40
C LEU A 64 -1.41 9.28 7.86
N SER A 65 -0.76 8.18 7.53
CA SER A 65 -1.41 6.91 7.26
C SER A 65 -1.69 6.20 8.58
N VAL A 66 -2.94 5.82 8.79
CA VAL A 66 -3.39 5.11 9.99
C VAL A 66 -3.71 3.68 9.59
N GLY A 67 -3.08 2.70 10.26
CA GLY A 67 -3.31 1.30 9.98
C GLY A 67 -2.05 0.53 9.64
N GLY A 68 -2.06 -0.15 8.50
CA GLY A 68 -1.04 -1.07 8.03
C GLY A 68 -1.35 -2.54 8.39
N TRP A 69 -0.60 -3.48 7.81
CA TRP A 69 -0.81 -4.91 8.00
C TRP A 69 -0.80 -5.34 9.47
N GLY A 70 -1.91 -5.92 9.92
CA GLY A 70 -2.08 -6.38 11.30
C GLY A 70 -2.45 -5.29 12.31
N ALA A 71 -2.60 -4.03 11.90
CA ALA A 71 -3.08 -2.95 12.77
C ALA A 71 -4.57 -3.11 13.05
N ASP A 72 -4.91 -3.46 14.27
CA ASP A 72 -6.30 -3.68 14.73
C ASP A 72 -6.94 -2.38 15.26
N GLY A 73 -8.25 -2.41 15.49
CA GLY A 73 -9.03 -1.34 16.10
C GLY A 73 -10.03 -0.67 15.18
N PHE A 74 -9.92 -0.81 13.86
CA PHE A 74 -10.84 -0.19 12.90
C PHE A 74 -12.28 -0.68 13.03
N SER A 75 -12.50 -2.03 13.07
CA SER A 75 -13.85 -2.60 13.16
C SER A 75 -14.57 -2.11 14.42
N GLN A 76 -13.85 -2.02 15.55
CA GLN A 76 -14.39 -1.52 16.81
C GLN A 76 -14.68 0.00 16.74
N ALA A 77 -13.74 0.80 16.23
CA ALA A 77 -13.87 2.26 16.14
C ALA A 77 -14.98 2.67 15.15
N ALA A 78 -15.12 1.96 14.03
CA ALA A 78 -16.08 2.29 12.98
C ALA A 78 -17.54 1.88 13.32
N ARG A 79 -17.73 0.94 14.25
CA ARG A 79 -19.02 0.28 14.53
C ARG A 79 -20.12 1.24 14.93
N THR A 80 -19.85 2.23 15.77
CA THR A 80 -20.85 3.17 16.26
C THR A 80 -20.55 4.60 15.79
N LYS A 81 -21.57 5.44 15.80
CA LYS A 81 -21.39 6.85 15.47
C LYS A 81 -20.41 7.52 16.44
N GLU A 82 -20.52 7.27 17.72
CA GLU A 82 -19.65 7.82 18.77
C GLU A 82 -18.20 7.34 18.59
N GLY A 83 -18.00 6.08 18.15
CA GLY A 83 -16.69 5.54 17.83
C GLY A 83 -16.05 6.26 16.66
N ARG A 84 -16.78 6.47 15.56
CA ARG A 84 -16.31 7.22 14.38
C ARG A 84 -15.99 8.68 14.70
N GLU A 85 -16.83 9.33 15.51
CA GLU A 85 -16.61 10.71 15.97
C GLU A 85 -15.34 10.80 16.84
N ARG A 86 -15.10 9.82 17.73
CA ARG A 86 -13.88 9.74 18.56
C ARG A 86 -12.64 9.54 17.70
N PHE A 87 -12.68 8.60 16.77
CA PHE A 87 -11.61 8.36 15.81
C PHE A 87 -11.27 9.65 15.01
N ALA A 88 -12.26 10.27 14.41
CA ALA A 88 -12.06 11.48 13.61
C ALA A 88 -11.54 12.66 14.43
N ALA A 89 -12.01 12.82 15.67
CA ALA A 89 -11.56 13.87 16.58
C ALA A 89 -10.09 13.69 16.99
N SER A 90 -9.68 12.46 17.34
CA SER A 90 -8.29 12.15 17.69
C SER A 90 -7.36 12.30 16.48
N ALA A 91 -7.77 11.86 15.29
CA ALA A 91 -7.05 12.09 14.05
C ALA A 91 -6.84 13.59 13.78
N LEU A 92 -7.89 14.40 13.92
CA LEU A 92 -7.82 15.85 13.78
C LEU A 92 -6.89 16.50 14.82
N ALA A 93 -6.85 15.99 16.05
CA ALA A 93 -5.93 16.50 17.07
C ALA A 93 -4.47 16.34 16.64
N ILE A 94 -4.11 15.18 16.09
CA ILE A 94 -2.76 14.92 15.54
C ILE A 94 -2.50 15.84 14.33
N VAL A 95 -3.45 15.95 13.40
CA VAL A 95 -3.33 16.86 12.24
C VAL A 95 -3.02 18.29 12.70
N LYS A 96 -3.69 18.80 13.73
CA LYS A 96 -3.47 20.15 14.29
C LYS A 96 -2.11 20.26 14.97
N GLU A 97 -1.74 19.28 15.78
CA GLU A 97 -0.51 19.30 16.57
C GLU A 97 0.74 19.31 15.67
N TYR A 98 0.71 18.52 14.60
CA TYR A 98 1.86 18.35 13.70
C TYR A 98 1.75 19.14 12.40
N GLY A 99 0.67 19.86 12.17
CA GLY A 99 0.45 20.66 10.98
C GLY A 99 0.35 19.81 9.70
N LEU A 100 -0.28 18.64 9.80
CA LEU A 100 -0.44 17.72 8.66
C LEU A 100 -1.48 18.24 7.66
N ASP A 101 -1.47 17.67 6.47
CA ASP A 101 -2.36 18.02 5.36
C ASP A 101 -3.51 17.04 5.16
N GLY A 102 -3.58 15.97 5.95
CA GLY A 102 -4.64 14.98 5.82
C GLY A 102 -4.40 13.70 6.61
N ILE A 103 -5.32 12.77 6.40
CA ILE A 103 -5.28 11.40 6.93
C ILE A 103 -5.47 10.42 5.79
N ASP A 104 -4.68 9.38 5.79
CA ASP A 104 -4.82 8.18 4.97
C ASP A 104 -5.31 7.02 5.83
N ILE A 105 -6.20 6.18 5.29
CA ILE A 105 -6.75 5.00 5.97
C ILE A 105 -6.19 3.75 5.29
N ASP A 106 -5.42 2.98 6.03
CA ASP A 106 -4.84 1.72 5.60
C ASP A 106 -5.40 0.56 6.46
N TRP A 107 -6.69 0.27 6.24
CA TRP A 107 -7.40 -0.81 6.93
C TRP A 107 -7.26 -2.12 6.14
N GLU A 108 -6.51 -3.08 6.68
CA GLU A 108 -6.16 -4.34 6.00
C GLU A 108 -6.76 -5.57 6.72
N TYR A 109 -8.05 -5.96 6.48
CA TYR A 109 -9.00 -5.35 5.55
C TYR A 109 -10.39 -5.32 6.16
N PRO A 110 -11.31 -4.43 5.77
CA PRO A 110 -12.69 -4.45 6.23
C PRO A 110 -13.36 -5.81 5.95
N GLY A 111 -14.09 -6.33 6.95
CA GLY A 111 -14.88 -7.57 6.82
C GLY A 111 -14.07 -8.86 6.78
N THR A 112 -12.76 -8.83 7.03
CA THR A 112 -11.91 -10.02 7.09
C THR A 112 -10.90 -9.96 8.24
N SER A 113 -10.59 -11.12 8.82
CA SER A 113 -9.59 -11.27 9.88
C SER A 113 -8.24 -11.81 9.34
N LEU A 114 -7.97 -11.71 8.05
CA LEU A 114 -6.80 -12.32 7.39
C LEU A 114 -5.47 -11.88 8.01
N ALA A 115 -5.36 -10.61 8.38
CA ALA A 115 -4.17 -10.07 9.04
C ALA A 115 -4.15 -10.27 10.58
N GLY A 116 -5.03 -11.11 11.13
CA GLY A 116 -5.16 -11.33 12.58
C GLY A 116 -5.91 -10.22 13.31
N ILE A 117 -6.62 -9.35 12.60
CA ILE A 117 -7.41 -8.24 13.15
C ILE A 117 -8.86 -8.63 13.40
N ALA A 118 -9.56 -7.86 14.22
CA ALA A 118 -11.00 -7.97 14.39
C ALA A 118 -11.75 -7.58 13.11
N SER A 119 -12.84 -8.29 12.82
CA SER A 119 -13.70 -8.01 11.67
C SER A 119 -15.17 -8.28 11.98
N ASP A 120 -16.04 -7.58 11.27
CA ASP A 120 -17.50 -7.73 11.38
C ASP A 120 -18.14 -7.56 9.99
N ARG A 121 -19.29 -8.19 9.76
CA ARG A 121 -20.02 -8.01 8.49
C ARG A 121 -20.45 -6.56 8.21
N SER A 122 -20.68 -5.79 9.27
CA SER A 122 -21.02 -4.38 9.17
C SER A 122 -19.82 -3.51 8.77
N ASP A 123 -18.58 -4.04 8.74
CA ASP A 123 -17.41 -3.28 8.31
C ASP A 123 -17.56 -2.72 6.90
N LYS A 124 -18.31 -3.42 6.04
CA LYS A 124 -18.63 -2.94 4.68
C LYS A 124 -19.29 -1.57 4.67
N GLU A 125 -20.31 -1.39 5.52
CA GLU A 125 -21.01 -0.12 5.66
C GLU A 125 -20.19 0.86 6.53
N ASN A 126 -19.64 0.35 7.62
CA ASN A 126 -18.91 1.15 8.60
C ASN A 126 -17.64 1.78 8.03
N TYR A 127 -16.98 1.15 7.07
CA TYR A 127 -15.85 1.73 6.33
C TYR A 127 -16.25 3.03 5.65
N THR A 128 -17.35 3.02 4.89
CA THR A 128 -17.87 4.23 4.24
C THR A 128 -18.27 5.30 5.25
N LEU A 129 -18.93 4.92 6.35
CA LEU A 129 -19.35 5.86 7.40
C LEU A 129 -18.15 6.46 8.15
N LEU A 130 -17.06 5.70 8.36
CA LEU A 130 -15.82 6.21 8.96
C LEU A 130 -15.18 7.28 8.07
N LEU A 131 -15.07 7.01 6.76
CA LEU A 131 -14.54 7.97 5.79
C LEU A 131 -15.39 9.24 5.71
N ALA A 132 -16.72 9.09 5.74
CA ALA A 132 -17.65 10.21 5.75
C ALA A 132 -17.46 11.11 6.99
N GLU A 133 -17.34 10.51 8.19
CA GLU A 133 -17.13 11.28 9.43
C GLU A 133 -15.75 11.95 9.44
N LEU A 134 -14.70 11.25 8.97
CA LEU A 134 -13.36 11.81 8.85
C LEU A 134 -13.34 13.01 7.88
N ARG A 135 -13.96 12.86 6.70
CA ARG A 135 -14.09 13.94 5.70
C ARG A 135 -14.79 15.16 6.30
N LYS A 136 -15.94 14.95 6.90
CA LYS A 136 -16.73 16.02 7.58
C LYS A 136 -15.90 16.74 8.64
N THR A 137 -15.16 15.99 9.47
CA THR A 137 -14.36 16.53 10.58
C THR A 137 -13.18 17.36 10.07
N LEU A 138 -12.48 16.88 9.04
CA LEU A 138 -11.33 17.58 8.46
C LEU A 138 -11.77 18.83 7.68
N ASP A 139 -12.86 18.77 6.89
CA ASP A 139 -13.40 19.93 6.16
C ASP A 139 -13.89 21.05 7.08
N ALA A 140 -14.47 20.69 8.24
CA ALA A 140 -14.87 21.67 9.25
C ALA A 140 -13.67 22.41 9.87
N TYR A 141 -12.48 21.81 9.85
CA TYR A 141 -11.26 22.45 10.34
C TYR A 141 -10.61 23.33 9.28
N ARG A 142 -10.36 22.77 8.09
CA ARG A 142 -9.69 23.47 6.99
C ARG A 142 -10.07 22.84 5.65
N GLU A 143 -10.48 23.68 4.71
CA GLU A 143 -10.75 23.25 3.33
C GLU A 143 -9.47 22.70 2.66
N GLY A 144 -9.63 21.71 1.80
CA GLY A 144 -8.54 21.09 1.02
C GLY A 144 -7.65 20.12 1.81
N MET A 145 -8.10 19.67 2.99
CA MET A 145 -7.46 18.55 3.69
C MET A 145 -7.66 17.26 2.91
N LEU A 146 -6.62 16.42 2.86
CA LEU A 146 -6.69 15.15 2.18
C LEU A 146 -7.32 14.06 3.08
N VAL A 147 -8.24 13.30 2.49
CA VAL A 147 -8.69 12.00 3.00
C VAL A 147 -8.41 10.98 1.92
N THR A 148 -7.52 10.04 2.19
CA THR A 148 -7.11 9.02 1.24
C THR A 148 -7.26 7.63 1.85
N THR A 149 -7.11 6.60 1.06
CA THR A 149 -7.10 5.22 1.55
C THR A 149 -6.17 4.35 0.72
N ALA A 150 -5.45 3.43 1.38
CA ALA A 150 -4.82 2.30 0.74
C ALA A 150 -5.78 1.12 0.73
N VAL A 151 -5.82 0.39 -0.37
CA VAL A 151 -6.78 -0.71 -0.58
C VAL A 151 -6.08 -1.90 -1.24
N GLY A 152 -6.47 -3.11 -0.87
CA GLY A 152 -5.95 -4.32 -1.52
C GLY A 152 -6.16 -4.28 -3.04
N GLY A 153 -5.12 -4.64 -3.80
CA GLY A 153 -5.12 -4.63 -5.26
C GLY A 153 -5.92 -5.78 -5.90
N ASP A 154 -6.83 -6.41 -5.17
CA ASP A 154 -7.63 -7.52 -5.62
C ASP A 154 -9.15 -7.22 -5.57
N VAL A 155 -9.94 -8.13 -6.16
CA VAL A 155 -11.39 -7.99 -6.21
C VAL A 155 -12.07 -8.12 -4.84
N TYR A 156 -11.42 -8.75 -3.86
CA TYR A 156 -12.02 -9.01 -2.55
C TYR A 156 -12.26 -7.72 -1.77
N PHE A 157 -11.33 -6.76 -1.84
CA PHE A 157 -11.54 -5.47 -1.20
C PHE A 157 -12.79 -4.76 -1.72
N ALA A 158 -12.96 -4.71 -3.04
CA ALA A 158 -14.11 -4.08 -3.67
C ALA A 158 -15.44 -4.82 -3.35
N LEU A 159 -15.39 -6.14 -3.11
CA LEU A 159 -16.58 -6.92 -2.67
C LEU A 159 -16.94 -6.66 -1.21
N GLN A 160 -15.95 -6.42 -0.36
CA GLN A 160 -16.12 -6.19 1.08
C GLN A 160 -16.40 -4.72 1.44
N THR A 161 -16.43 -3.82 0.46
CA THR A 161 -16.69 -2.39 0.64
C THR A 161 -17.70 -1.88 -0.37
N ASP A 162 -18.25 -0.68 -0.18
CA ASP A 162 -18.97 0.07 -1.20
C ASP A 162 -18.05 1.21 -1.72
N MET A 163 -17.16 0.85 -2.64
CA MET A 163 -16.18 1.79 -3.15
C MET A 163 -16.76 2.95 -3.93
N LYS A 164 -17.94 2.77 -4.54
CA LYS A 164 -18.66 3.86 -5.21
C LYS A 164 -19.05 4.94 -4.21
N GLU A 165 -19.66 4.56 -3.09
CA GLU A 165 -20.07 5.52 -2.07
C GLU A 165 -18.86 6.02 -1.29
N ALA A 166 -17.93 5.16 -0.89
CA ALA A 166 -16.70 5.53 -0.18
C ALA A 166 -15.86 6.57 -0.95
N SER A 167 -15.73 6.41 -2.28
CA SER A 167 -14.94 7.32 -3.11
C SER A 167 -15.43 8.77 -3.12
N ARG A 168 -16.68 9.03 -2.71
CA ARG A 168 -17.23 10.40 -2.59
C ARG A 168 -16.54 11.21 -1.47
N TYR A 169 -16.00 10.53 -0.48
CA TYR A 169 -15.34 11.14 0.68
C TYR A 169 -13.81 11.15 0.55
N LEU A 170 -13.28 10.52 -0.49
CA LEU A 170 -11.85 10.34 -0.73
C LEU A 170 -11.32 11.26 -1.82
N ASP A 171 -10.10 11.76 -1.63
CA ASP A 171 -9.34 12.44 -2.67
C ASP A 171 -8.63 11.43 -3.58
N TYR A 172 -8.01 10.40 -2.99
CA TYR A 172 -7.32 9.32 -3.70
C TYR A 172 -7.64 7.96 -3.10
N VAL A 173 -7.63 6.94 -3.97
CA VAL A 173 -7.70 5.51 -3.65
C VAL A 173 -6.39 4.89 -4.14
N GLN A 174 -5.52 4.53 -3.23
CA GLN A 174 -4.18 4.01 -3.49
C GLN A 174 -4.26 2.49 -3.53
N LEU A 175 -4.14 1.95 -4.73
CA LEU A 175 -4.22 0.50 -4.96
C LEU A 175 -2.90 -0.14 -4.55
N MET A 176 -2.92 -1.05 -3.58
CA MET A 176 -1.78 -1.90 -3.25
C MET A 176 -1.64 -3.00 -4.31
N THR A 177 -1.20 -2.60 -5.50
CA THR A 177 -1.03 -3.47 -6.68
C THR A 177 0.26 -4.28 -6.60
N TYR A 178 0.48 -4.85 -5.43
CA TYR A 178 1.59 -5.72 -5.07
C TYR A 178 1.12 -6.79 -4.07
N ASP A 179 1.98 -7.76 -3.78
CA ASP A 179 1.63 -8.96 -3.01
C ASP A 179 0.49 -9.78 -3.62
N LEU A 180 0.25 -9.59 -4.93
CA LEU A 180 -0.79 -10.28 -5.69
C LEU A 180 -0.53 -11.80 -5.75
N GLN A 181 0.75 -12.21 -5.67
CA GLN A 181 1.19 -13.57 -5.39
C GLN A 181 2.43 -13.49 -4.49
N GLY A 182 2.47 -14.25 -3.40
CA GLY A 182 3.59 -14.12 -2.46
C GLY A 182 3.43 -14.92 -1.17
N GLY A 183 3.24 -14.24 -0.05
CA GLY A 183 3.37 -14.73 1.31
C GLY A 183 2.51 -15.93 1.72
N PHE A 184 1.54 -16.34 0.91
CA PHE A 184 0.66 -17.47 1.19
C PHE A 184 0.80 -18.63 0.20
N GLN A 185 1.62 -18.50 -0.85
CA GLN A 185 1.74 -19.47 -1.92
C GLN A 185 3.16 -20.02 -2.04
N LYS A 186 3.23 -21.35 -2.22
CA LYS A 186 4.49 -22.07 -2.51
C LYS A 186 4.80 -22.18 -4.01
N VAL A 187 3.97 -21.61 -4.87
CA VAL A 187 4.21 -21.52 -6.30
C VAL A 187 4.80 -20.15 -6.61
N THR A 188 5.91 -20.12 -7.32
CA THR A 188 6.58 -18.90 -7.75
C THR A 188 5.69 -18.09 -8.68
N GLY A 189 5.78 -16.77 -8.64
CA GLY A 189 4.99 -15.90 -9.49
C GLY A 189 5.38 -14.43 -9.34
N HIS A 190 4.77 -13.58 -10.15
CA HIS A 190 4.98 -12.14 -10.04
C HIS A 190 4.09 -11.55 -8.93
N HIS A 191 4.68 -10.77 -8.04
CA HIS A 191 3.92 -10.15 -6.96
C HIS A 191 3.30 -8.79 -7.34
N ALA A 192 3.74 -8.17 -8.46
CA ALA A 192 3.28 -6.84 -8.88
C ALA A 192 3.17 -6.72 -10.42
N ALA A 193 2.76 -7.81 -11.10
CA ALA A 193 2.64 -7.86 -12.56
C ALA A 193 1.72 -6.76 -13.12
N LEU A 194 2.17 -6.04 -14.17
CA LEU A 194 1.34 -5.05 -14.85
C LEU A 194 0.15 -5.72 -15.58
N TYR A 195 0.41 -6.84 -16.27
CA TYR A 195 -0.57 -7.64 -16.99
C TYR A 195 -0.56 -9.09 -16.52
N HIS A 196 -1.62 -9.81 -16.86
CA HIS A 196 -1.68 -11.25 -16.61
C HIS A 196 -0.55 -12.01 -17.34
N SER A 197 0.02 -12.98 -16.65
CA SER A 197 0.97 -13.94 -17.21
C SER A 197 0.50 -15.37 -16.91
N GLU A 198 0.63 -16.27 -17.90
CA GLU A 198 0.35 -17.69 -17.72
C GLU A 198 1.25 -18.38 -16.69
N GLY A 199 2.34 -17.72 -16.26
CA GLY A 199 3.21 -18.20 -15.17
C GLY A 199 2.66 -17.92 -13.77
N ASN A 200 1.66 -17.05 -13.62
CA ASN A 200 1.07 -16.73 -12.33
C ASN A 200 -0.03 -17.73 -11.95
N LEU A 201 -0.08 -18.07 -10.65
CA LEU A 201 -1.13 -18.93 -10.10
C LEU A 201 -2.50 -18.23 -10.12
N PHE A 202 -2.51 -16.91 -9.91
CA PHE A 202 -3.73 -16.12 -9.87
C PHE A 202 -3.82 -15.21 -11.08
N ASP A 203 -5.06 -14.96 -11.49
CA ASP A 203 -5.39 -13.98 -12.52
C ASP A 203 -5.49 -12.57 -11.90
N ALA A 204 -4.46 -12.19 -11.13
CA ALA A 204 -4.35 -10.90 -10.47
C ALA A 204 -3.18 -10.11 -11.07
N CYS A 205 -3.43 -8.86 -11.46
CA CYS A 205 -2.45 -7.94 -11.99
C CYS A 205 -2.93 -6.48 -11.83
N VAL A 206 -2.03 -5.53 -12.07
CA VAL A 206 -2.32 -4.09 -11.95
C VAL A 206 -3.50 -3.68 -12.83
N GLU A 207 -3.53 -4.10 -14.10
CA GLU A 207 -4.62 -3.79 -15.04
C GLU A 207 -5.98 -4.24 -14.48
N LYS A 208 -6.07 -5.44 -13.92
CA LYS A 208 -7.31 -5.98 -13.35
C LYS A 208 -7.73 -5.28 -12.07
N ALA A 209 -6.78 -4.88 -11.23
CA ALA A 209 -7.05 -4.06 -10.05
C ALA A 209 -7.70 -2.73 -10.46
N VAL A 210 -7.08 -2.01 -11.39
CA VAL A 210 -7.60 -0.73 -11.92
C VAL A 210 -9.01 -0.89 -12.47
N ASN A 211 -9.20 -1.86 -13.38
CA ASN A 211 -10.50 -2.13 -13.99
C ASN A 211 -11.55 -2.56 -12.93
N GLY A 212 -11.15 -3.33 -11.94
CA GLY A 212 -12.00 -3.78 -10.83
C GLY A 212 -12.55 -2.60 -10.03
N PHE A 213 -11.69 -1.67 -9.60
CA PHE A 213 -12.10 -0.49 -8.85
C PHE A 213 -12.88 0.52 -9.70
N ALA A 214 -12.52 0.71 -10.97
CA ALA A 214 -13.29 1.54 -11.90
C ALA A 214 -14.71 0.97 -12.10
N ASN A 215 -14.84 -0.34 -12.29
CA ASN A 215 -16.14 -1.03 -12.39
C ASN A 215 -16.93 -0.98 -11.08
N ALA A 216 -16.25 -0.95 -9.94
CA ALA A 216 -16.87 -0.73 -8.63
C ALA A 216 -17.33 0.73 -8.41
N GLY A 217 -17.10 1.62 -9.37
CA GLY A 217 -17.60 3.00 -9.41
C GLY A 217 -16.65 4.05 -8.86
N VAL A 218 -15.38 3.71 -8.65
CA VAL A 218 -14.35 4.71 -8.29
C VAL A 218 -13.96 5.50 -9.54
N PRO A 219 -14.00 6.85 -9.52
CA PRO A 219 -13.52 7.66 -10.63
C PRO A 219 -12.03 7.39 -10.93
N MET A 220 -11.68 7.20 -12.20
CA MET A 220 -10.31 6.88 -12.64
C MET A 220 -9.27 7.89 -12.17
N GLU A 221 -9.63 9.17 -12.11
CA GLU A 221 -8.76 10.26 -11.64
C GLU A 221 -8.42 10.20 -10.16
N LYS A 222 -9.12 9.37 -9.39
CA LYS A 222 -8.82 9.13 -7.96
C LYS A 222 -7.94 7.90 -7.73
N LEU A 223 -7.78 7.02 -8.73
CA LEU A 223 -6.98 5.82 -8.60
C LEU A 223 -5.49 6.15 -8.70
N ILE A 224 -4.72 5.66 -7.74
CA ILE A 224 -3.25 5.74 -7.70
C ILE A 224 -2.70 4.31 -7.67
N LEU A 225 -1.78 4.00 -8.59
CA LEU A 225 -1.14 2.69 -8.63
C LEU A 225 -0.06 2.59 -7.56
N GLY A 226 -0.06 1.50 -6.81
CA GLY A 226 0.99 1.18 -5.86
C GLY A 226 2.13 0.41 -6.53
N VAL A 227 3.35 0.77 -6.17
CA VAL A 227 4.57 0.13 -6.65
C VAL A 227 5.41 -0.28 -5.44
N PRO A 228 5.80 -1.57 -5.32
CA PRO A 228 6.64 -2.03 -4.22
C PRO A 228 8.11 -1.70 -4.51
N PHE A 229 8.83 -1.21 -3.50
CA PHE A 229 10.28 -1.09 -3.52
C PHE A 229 10.97 -2.25 -2.80
N TYR A 230 10.24 -3.35 -2.61
CA TYR A 230 10.70 -4.62 -2.06
C TYR A 230 10.36 -5.77 -3.00
N SER A 231 10.90 -6.93 -2.70
CA SER A 231 10.72 -8.15 -3.50
C SER A 231 10.07 -9.27 -2.71
N ARG A 232 9.54 -10.26 -3.44
CA ARG A 232 9.13 -11.56 -2.90
C ARG A 232 10.07 -12.65 -3.35
N LYS A 233 10.45 -13.54 -2.42
CA LYS A 233 11.45 -14.58 -2.65
C LYS A 233 10.91 -15.96 -2.28
N TRP A 234 11.15 -16.93 -3.15
CA TRP A 234 10.87 -18.35 -2.95
C TRP A 234 12.17 -19.12 -3.00
N ASP A 235 12.43 -19.97 -2.00
CA ASP A 235 13.60 -20.82 -1.93
C ASP A 235 13.21 -22.31 -2.16
N GLY A 236 14.13 -23.11 -2.68
CA GLY A 236 13.92 -24.51 -3.01
C GLY A 236 12.94 -24.72 -4.15
N VAL A 237 13.10 -23.95 -5.22
CA VAL A 237 12.28 -24.07 -6.44
C VAL A 237 12.56 -25.41 -7.14
N LYS A 238 11.51 -26.18 -7.42
CA LYS A 238 11.60 -27.54 -7.96
C LYS A 238 11.83 -27.57 -9.47
N GLY A 239 13.00 -27.09 -9.90
CA GLY A 239 13.43 -27.06 -11.29
C GLY A 239 13.12 -25.78 -12.02
N ALA A 240 13.74 -25.58 -13.18
CA ALA A 240 13.62 -24.35 -13.96
C ALA A 240 12.29 -24.25 -14.73
N GLY A 241 11.71 -25.38 -15.12
CA GLY A 241 10.57 -25.38 -16.03
C GLY A 241 10.90 -24.76 -17.39
N CYS A 242 9.88 -24.40 -18.16
CA CYS A 242 10.04 -23.72 -19.45
C CYS A 242 10.19 -22.19 -19.33
N ARG A 243 10.03 -21.63 -18.12
CA ARG A 243 10.06 -20.19 -17.83
C ARG A 243 11.03 -19.82 -16.71
N ASN A 244 12.16 -20.52 -16.61
CA ASN A 244 13.26 -20.21 -15.70
C ASN A 244 12.79 -19.98 -14.25
N GLY A 245 12.07 -20.96 -13.69
CA GLY A 245 11.58 -20.95 -12.31
C GLY A 245 10.23 -20.27 -12.09
N LEU A 246 9.65 -19.58 -13.05
CA LEU A 246 8.31 -19.00 -12.96
C LEU A 246 7.22 -20.09 -13.04
N GLY A 247 6.22 -20.02 -12.15
CA GLY A 247 5.11 -20.96 -12.07
C GLY A 247 5.49 -22.33 -11.49
N MET A 248 6.61 -22.43 -10.80
CA MET A 248 7.13 -23.68 -10.22
C MET A 248 6.81 -23.78 -8.74
N GLU A 249 6.63 -25.01 -8.23
CA GLU A 249 6.57 -25.23 -6.78
C GLU A 249 7.91 -24.93 -6.12
N ALA A 250 7.86 -24.37 -4.91
CA ALA A 250 9.00 -24.12 -4.06
C ALA A 250 8.82 -24.75 -2.66
N GLU A 251 9.88 -24.82 -1.89
CA GLU A 251 9.83 -25.29 -0.51
C GLU A 251 9.22 -24.24 0.41
N THR A 252 9.54 -22.95 0.16
CA THR A 252 8.99 -21.83 0.93
C THR A 252 7.82 -21.17 0.23
N VAL A 253 7.04 -20.38 0.99
CA VAL A 253 6.13 -19.36 0.43
C VAL A 253 6.93 -18.15 -0.03
N GLY A 254 6.32 -17.26 -0.82
CA GLY A 254 6.94 -16.01 -1.27
C GLY A 254 7.16 -15.01 -0.14
N GLY A 255 8.20 -15.23 0.66
CA GLY A 255 8.58 -14.36 1.75
C GLY A 255 9.16 -13.01 1.28
N TYR A 256 9.48 -12.13 2.23
CA TYR A 256 10.24 -10.92 1.94
C TYR A 256 11.62 -11.28 1.38
N GLY A 257 11.97 -10.70 0.25
CA GLY A 257 13.18 -11.02 -0.51
C GLY A 257 14.26 -9.92 -0.48
N GLY A 258 14.04 -8.85 0.27
CA GLY A 258 14.90 -7.67 0.34
C GLY A 258 14.36 -6.48 -0.44
N ASP A 259 14.86 -5.30 -0.12
CA ASP A 259 14.54 -4.05 -0.82
C ASP A 259 15.24 -3.97 -2.18
N TYR A 260 14.70 -3.16 -3.09
CA TYR A 260 15.27 -2.98 -4.44
C TYR A 260 16.74 -2.51 -4.39
N GLY A 261 17.10 -1.66 -3.44
CA GLY A 261 18.49 -1.23 -3.23
C GLY A 261 19.42 -2.42 -2.95
N GLU A 262 19.01 -3.30 -2.05
CA GLU A 262 19.74 -4.54 -1.73
C GLU A 262 19.83 -5.48 -2.95
N LEU A 263 18.73 -5.63 -3.70
CA LEU A 263 18.73 -6.46 -4.90
C LEU A 263 19.76 -5.95 -5.92
N LYS A 264 19.78 -4.65 -6.17
CA LYS A 264 20.71 -4.00 -7.09
C LYS A 264 22.17 -4.17 -6.65
N GLU A 265 22.42 -4.03 -5.36
CA GLU A 265 23.78 -4.13 -4.83
C GLU A 265 24.30 -5.57 -4.73
N SER A 266 23.43 -6.54 -4.44
CA SER A 266 23.86 -7.87 -3.99
C SER A 266 23.37 -9.05 -4.84
N TRP A 267 22.32 -8.89 -5.68
CA TRP A 267 21.64 -9.99 -6.33
C TRP A 267 21.59 -9.89 -7.86
N ILE A 268 21.22 -8.74 -8.41
CA ILE A 268 21.05 -8.57 -9.88
C ILE A 268 22.39 -8.79 -10.60
N GLY A 269 22.48 -9.86 -11.40
CA GLY A 269 23.69 -10.25 -12.11
C GLY A 269 24.83 -10.75 -11.20
N LYS A 270 24.54 -11.14 -9.97
CA LYS A 270 25.51 -11.61 -8.97
C LYS A 270 25.06 -12.95 -8.39
N ARG A 271 25.95 -13.66 -7.69
CA ARG A 271 25.66 -14.92 -6.95
C ARG A 271 24.97 -16.01 -7.79
N GLY A 272 25.18 -16.02 -9.11
CA GLY A 272 24.53 -16.97 -10.00
C GLY A 272 23.13 -16.56 -10.46
N PHE A 273 22.56 -15.46 -9.95
CA PHE A 273 21.27 -14.96 -10.37
C PHE A 273 21.31 -14.37 -11.78
N ILE A 274 20.37 -14.81 -12.61
CA ILE A 274 20.12 -14.26 -13.95
C ILE A 274 18.83 -13.46 -13.87
N ARG A 275 18.85 -12.22 -14.43
CA ARG A 275 17.66 -11.42 -14.63
C ARG A 275 16.94 -11.91 -15.89
N TYR A 276 15.69 -12.25 -15.73
CA TYR A 276 14.77 -12.56 -16.81
C TYR A 276 13.71 -11.46 -16.91
N TRP A 277 13.05 -11.40 -18.05
CA TRP A 277 11.94 -10.51 -18.32
C TRP A 277 10.73 -11.32 -18.79
N ASP A 278 9.57 -11.09 -18.17
CA ASP A 278 8.31 -11.67 -18.64
C ASP A 278 7.61 -10.69 -19.58
N GLU A 279 7.58 -11.01 -20.86
CA GLU A 279 6.95 -10.17 -21.90
C GLU A 279 5.43 -10.06 -21.75
N GLN A 280 4.77 -11.04 -21.12
CA GLN A 280 3.33 -10.99 -20.85
C GLN A 280 3.03 -10.08 -19.67
N ALA A 281 3.73 -10.28 -18.55
CA ALA A 281 3.54 -9.54 -17.32
C ALA A 281 4.16 -8.14 -17.34
N LYS A 282 5.16 -7.90 -18.24
CA LYS A 282 5.98 -6.68 -18.33
C LYS A 282 6.75 -6.38 -17.05
N VAL A 283 7.33 -7.41 -16.44
CA VAL A 283 8.08 -7.30 -15.19
C VAL A 283 9.35 -8.18 -15.21
N PRO A 284 10.40 -7.78 -14.46
CA PRO A 284 11.58 -8.59 -14.27
C PRO A 284 11.40 -9.62 -13.17
N TYR A 285 12.26 -10.63 -13.18
CA TYR A 285 12.48 -11.55 -12.07
C TYR A 285 13.89 -12.10 -12.08
N LEU A 286 14.34 -12.63 -10.95
CA LEU A 286 15.65 -13.29 -10.83
C LEU A 286 15.46 -14.78 -10.56
N PHE A 287 16.35 -15.58 -11.13
CA PHE A 287 16.42 -17.02 -10.86
C PHE A 287 17.87 -17.50 -10.97
N ASP A 288 18.33 -18.35 -10.03
CA ASP A 288 19.66 -18.94 -10.01
C ASP A 288 19.67 -20.47 -10.20
N GLY A 289 18.48 -21.07 -10.38
CA GLY A 289 18.27 -22.52 -10.48
C GLY A 289 17.58 -23.11 -9.25
N GLU A 290 17.55 -22.39 -8.12
CA GLU A 290 16.98 -22.85 -6.84
C GLU A 290 16.13 -21.78 -6.15
N THR A 291 16.49 -20.50 -6.31
CA THR A 291 15.79 -19.37 -5.70
C THR A 291 15.18 -18.47 -6.76
N PHE A 292 13.89 -18.14 -6.60
CA PHE A 292 13.15 -17.22 -7.47
C PHE A 292 12.84 -15.93 -6.71
N ILE A 293 13.08 -14.76 -7.33
CA ILE A 293 12.78 -13.45 -6.77
C ILE A 293 11.95 -12.63 -7.74
N SER A 294 10.74 -12.23 -7.34
CA SER A 294 9.88 -11.29 -8.06
C SER A 294 10.10 -9.87 -7.53
N TYR A 295 10.31 -8.91 -8.41
CA TYR A 295 10.58 -7.51 -8.07
C TYR A 295 10.20 -6.56 -9.21
N GLU A 296 10.25 -5.24 -8.96
CA GLU A 296 10.07 -4.20 -9.95
C GLU A 296 11.38 -3.42 -10.16
N ASP A 297 11.58 -2.86 -11.35
CA ASP A 297 12.71 -1.99 -11.66
C ASP A 297 12.32 -0.82 -12.58
N CYS A 298 13.32 -0.01 -12.99
CA CYS A 298 13.06 1.16 -13.84
C CYS A 298 12.49 0.79 -15.22
N GLU A 299 12.70 -0.44 -15.72
CA GLU A 299 12.14 -0.89 -17.00
C GLU A 299 10.66 -1.21 -16.88
N SER A 300 10.25 -1.88 -15.78
CA SER A 300 8.84 -2.21 -15.54
C SER A 300 7.98 -1.00 -15.18
N LEU A 301 8.60 0.08 -14.68
CA LEU A 301 7.92 1.32 -14.27
C LEU A 301 7.91 2.41 -15.37
N GLY A 302 8.60 2.21 -16.47
CA GLY A 302 8.70 3.15 -17.61
C GLY A 302 7.63 2.94 -18.62
#